data_b3a4f0eb40350e4ff549e73f4ebc5c5b
#
_entry.id   b3a4f0eb40350e4ff549e73f4ebc5c5b
#
_cell.length_a   1.000
_cell.length_b   1.000
_cell.length_c   1.000
_cell.angle_alpha   90.00
_cell.angle_beta   90.00
_cell.angle_gamma   90.00
#
_symmetry.space_group_name_H-M   'P 1'
#
loop_
_entity.id
_entity.type
_entity.pdbx_description
1 polymer ?
#
loop_
_entity_poly.entity_id
_entity_poly.type
_entity_poly.pdbx_seq_one_letter_code
_entity_poly.pdbx_strand_id
1 'polypeptide(L)'
;MEAAKEDFAIDDNMNPKYSLDVNQNDNVWFVIDTDEWGSKISELRNFCKSQNNKTGCDTWFVSQSNPCFEIWLYYHEFDKKPVDENVKRYSSMKNFVDNMIPGGFDSRKHPAKIDSAINNASANYEECNDAPVLYSTEVFKLGKVIYPFVKDVL
;
A
#
# COMPACT_ATOMS: atom_id res chain seq x y z
N MET A 1 -2.02 -6.57 12.87
CA MET A 1 -2.13 -8.04 12.81
C MET A 1 -3.10 -8.55 13.88
N GLU A 2 -2.95 -8.20 15.16
CA GLU A 2 -3.88 -8.63 16.22
C GLU A 2 -5.33 -8.18 15.94
N ALA A 3 -5.57 -6.91 15.63
CA ALA A 3 -6.91 -6.42 15.27
C ALA A 3 -7.55 -7.23 14.13
N ALA A 4 -6.79 -7.61 13.11
CA ALA A 4 -7.32 -8.44 12.03
C ALA A 4 -7.65 -9.86 12.50
N LYS A 5 -6.90 -10.42 13.45
CA LYS A 5 -7.23 -11.72 14.04
C LYS A 5 -8.55 -11.67 14.81
N GLU A 6 -8.77 -10.60 15.58
CA GLU A 6 -10.02 -10.36 16.30
C GLU A 6 -11.19 -10.10 15.34
N ASP A 7 -11.01 -9.18 14.39
CA ASP A 7 -12.07 -8.76 13.47
C ASP A 7 -12.58 -9.88 12.57
N PHE A 8 -11.73 -10.83 12.19
CA PHE A 8 -12.08 -11.97 11.33
C PHE A 8 -12.15 -13.32 12.06
N ALA A 9 -12.12 -13.31 13.42
CA ALA A 9 -12.17 -14.50 14.27
C ALA A 9 -11.25 -15.65 13.80
N ILE A 10 -9.99 -15.30 13.51
CA ILE A 10 -9.00 -16.26 12.98
C ILE A 10 -8.61 -17.30 14.04
N ASP A 11 -8.75 -16.98 15.31
CA ASP A 11 -8.58 -17.89 16.44
C ASP A 11 -9.94 -18.45 16.90
N ASP A 12 -10.08 -19.76 17.02
CA ASP A 12 -11.31 -20.59 17.09
C ASP A 12 -12.37 -20.25 18.17
N ASN A 13 -12.23 -19.16 18.92
CA ASN A 13 -13.12 -18.85 20.06
C ASN A 13 -13.83 -17.50 19.96
N MET A 14 -13.79 -16.81 18.83
CA MET A 14 -14.36 -15.47 18.66
C MET A 14 -15.44 -15.46 17.58
N ASN A 15 -16.50 -14.67 17.77
CA ASN A 15 -17.43 -14.37 16.70
C ASN A 15 -16.77 -13.34 15.74
N PRO A 16 -16.73 -13.60 14.43
CA PRO A 16 -16.16 -12.66 13.48
C PRO A 16 -17.00 -11.37 13.43
N LYS A 17 -16.33 -10.23 13.44
CA LYS A 17 -16.95 -8.94 13.15
C LYS A 17 -17.16 -8.77 11.64
N TYR A 18 -16.25 -9.34 10.84
CA TYR A 18 -16.31 -9.36 9.39
C TYR A 18 -16.11 -10.78 8.88
N SER A 19 -16.78 -11.12 7.79
CA SER A 19 -16.56 -12.34 7.01
C SER A 19 -16.18 -11.96 5.59
N LEU A 20 -15.24 -12.72 5.00
CA LEU A 20 -14.86 -12.53 3.60
C LEU A 20 -15.72 -13.46 2.73
N ASP A 21 -16.38 -12.88 1.75
CA ASP A 21 -17.05 -13.64 0.69
C ASP A 21 -16.14 -13.68 -0.55
N VAL A 22 -15.47 -14.81 -0.73
CA VAL A 22 -14.56 -15.04 -1.86
C VAL A 22 -15.28 -14.92 -3.21
N ASN A 23 -16.58 -15.26 -3.26
CA ASN A 23 -17.37 -15.15 -4.50
C ASN A 23 -17.66 -13.69 -4.89
N GLN A 24 -17.57 -12.77 -3.93
CA GLN A 24 -17.71 -11.33 -4.17
C GLN A 24 -16.36 -10.63 -4.32
N ASN A 25 -15.27 -11.38 -4.39
CA ASN A 25 -13.90 -10.87 -4.46
C ASN A 25 -13.52 -9.97 -3.27
N ASP A 26 -14.02 -10.29 -2.07
CA ASP A 26 -13.61 -9.59 -0.86
C ASP A 26 -12.12 -9.80 -0.58
N ASN A 27 -11.43 -8.71 -0.25
CA ASN A 27 -10.00 -8.73 0.01
C ASN A 27 -9.63 -7.91 1.25
N VAL A 28 -8.61 -8.36 1.96
CA VAL A 28 -7.97 -7.62 3.07
C VAL A 28 -6.61 -7.13 2.62
N TRP A 29 -6.37 -5.83 2.77
CA TRP A 29 -5.10 -5.20 2.43
C TRP A 29 -4.47 -4.54 3.65
N PHE A 30 -3.25 -4.92 3.98
CA PHE A 30 -2.42 -4.23 4.94
C PHE A 30 -1.53 -3.22 4.21
N VAL A 31 -1.83 -1.94 4.35
CA VAL A 31 -0.99 -0.86 3.81
C VAL A 31 -0.02 -0.44 4.90
N ILE A 32 1.27 -0.59 4.65
CA ILE A 32 2.31 -0.43 5.67
C ILE A 32 3.54 0.31 5.15
N ASP A 33 4.25 0.93 6.06
CA ASP A 33 5.50 1.64 5.84
C ASP A 33 6.70 0.77 6.26
N THR A 34 7.79 0.81 5.48
CA THR A 34 8.99 0.04 5.78
C THR A 34 9.67 0.53 7.06
N ASP A 35 9.74 1.86 7.26
CA ASP A 35 10.41 2.48 8.41
C ASP A 35 9.68 2.25 9.74
N GLU A 36 8.35 2.13 9.71
CA GLU A 36 7.53 1.87 10.90
C GLU A 36 7.51 0.39 11.30
N TRP A 37 7.49 -0.52 10.33
CA TRP A 37 7.24 -1.95 10.56
C TRP A 37 8.50 -2.80 10.65
N GLY A 38 9.57 -2.45 9.93
CA GLY A 38 10.86 -3.13 10.00
C GLY A 38 10.76 -4.65 9.93
N SER A 39 11.27 -5.33 10.95
CA SER A 39 11.31 -6.81 11.00
C SER A 39 9.94 -7.50 11.05
N LYS A 40 8.87 -6.79 11.45
CA LYS A 40 7.51 -7.35 11.52
C LYS A 40 6.86 -7.57 10.15
N ILE A 41 7.44 -7.01 9.09
CA ILE A 41 6.90 -7.13 7.73
C ILE A 41 6.88 -8.59 7.27
N SER A 42 7.95 -9.32 7.54
CA SER A 42 8.03 -10.74 7.19
C SER A 42 6.98 -11.58 7.93
N GLU A 43 6.72 -11.28 9.20
CA GLU A 43 5.67 -11.95 9.99
C GLU A 43 4.29 -11.68 9.39
N LEU A 44 4.02 -10.42 9.00
CA LEU A 44 2.75 -10.04 8.37
C LEU A 44 2.56 -10.72 7.00
N ARG A 45 3.60 -10.77 6.17
CA ARG A 45 3.55 -11.49 4.88
C ARG A 45 3.30 -12.98 5.07
N ASN A 46 3.96 -13.61 6.05
CA ASN A 46 3.73 -15.01 6.39
C ASN A 46 2.32 -15.26 6.91
N PHE A 47 1.78 -14.33 7.72
CA PHE A 47 0.39 -14.38 8.17
C PHE A 47 -0.58 -14.34 6.99
N CYS A 48 -0.47 -13.37 6.07
CA CYS A 48 -1.33 -13.29 4.87
C CYS A 48 -1.24 -14.56 4.02
N LYS A 49 -0.03 -15.06 3.77
CA LYS A 49 0.19 -16.31 3.04
C LYS A 49 -0.47 -17.52 3.72
N SER A 50 -0.42 -17.59 5.05
CA SER A 50 -1.09 -18.63 5.82
C SER A 50 -2.62 -18.57 5.66
N GLN A 51 -3.23 -17.37 5.66
CA GLN A 51 -4.67 -17.22 5.47
C GLN A 51 -5.07 -17.60 4.03
N ASN A 52 -4.33 -17.16 3.02
CA ASN A 52 -4.56 -17.52 1.63
C ASN A 52 -4.48 -19.05 1.41
N ASN A 53 -3.52 -19.72 2.04
CA ASN A 53 -3.40 -21.18 1.96
C ASN A 53 -4.59 -21.91 2.61
N LYS A 54 -5.16 -21.37 3.70
CA LYS A 54 -6.34 -21.97 4.36
C LYS A 54 -7.59 -21.90 3.49
N THR A 55 -7.78 -20.80 2.78
CA THR A 55 -8.96 -20.56 1.92
C THR A 55 -8.77 -21.13 0.50
N GLY A 56 -7.53 -21.37 0.08
CA GLY A 56 -7.18 -21.73 -1.29
C GLY A 56 -7.35 -20.56 -2.28
N CYS A 57 -7.52 -19.35 -1.78
CA CYS A 57 -7.72 -18.13 -2.58
C CYS A 57 -6.83 -17.00 -2.07
N ASP A 58 -6.34 -16.17 -2.98
CA ASP A 58 -5.58 -14.97 -2.62
C ASP A 58 -6.54 -13.83 -2.25
N THR A 59 -6.77 -13.66 -0.95
CA THR A 59 -7.67 -12.66 -0.37
C THR A 59 -6.99 -11.76 0.66
N TRP A 60 -5.78 -12.10 1.11
CA TRP A 60 -5.00 -11.36 2.09
C TRP A 60 -3.71 -10.85 1.50
N PHE A 61 -3.52 -9.55 1.48
CA PHE A 61 -2.42 -8.88 0.81
C PHE A 61 -1.68 -7.91 1.72
N VAL A 62 -0.38 -7.73 1.46
CA VAL A 62 0.43 -6.65 2.00
C VAL A 62 0.78 -5.70 0.88
N SER A 63 0.59 -4.41 1.12
CA SER A 63 0.96 -3.31 0.25
C SER A 63 1.97 -2.43 0.99
N GLN A 64 3.24 -2.68 0.75
CA GLN A 64 4.35 -2.03 1.44
C GLN A 64 4.87 -0.85 0.63
N SER A 65 5.19 0.25 1.33
CA SER A 65 5.91 1.40 0.77
C SER A 65 7.31 1.51 1.38
N ASN A 66 8.31 1.88 0.57
CA ASN A 66 9.67 2.08 1.04
C ASN A 66 10.19 3.47 0.61
N PRO A 67 10.50 4.37 1.57
CA PRO A 67 10.50 4.16 3.02
C PRO A 67 9.09 4.19 3.64
N CYS A 68 8.17 5.00 3.12
CA CYS A 68 6.86 5.29 3.72
C CYS A 68 5.81 5.61 2.65
N PHE A 69 4.54 5.74 3.09
CA PHE A 69 3.38 5.94 2.22
C PHE A 69 3.47 7.20 1.34
N GLU A 70 4.22 8.21 1.78
CA GLU A 70 4.41 9.44 1.01
C GLU A 70 5.01 9.21 -0.38
N ILE A 71 5.71 8.09 -0.61
CA ILE A 71 6.19 7.75 -1.96
C ILE A 71 5.02 7.45 -2.92
N TRP A 72 3.92 6.88 -2.42
CA TRP A 72 2.69 6.72 -3.20
C TRP A 72 2.07 8.08 -3.54
N LEU A 73 2.03 9.02 -2.58
CA LEU A 73 1.51 10.37 -2.80
C LEU A 73 2.34 11.12 -3.85
N TYR A 74 3.66 10.95 -3.81
CA TYR A 74 4.59 11.51 -4.79
C TYR A 74 4.26 11.08 -6.23
N TYR A 75 3.92 9.81 -6.44
CA TYR A 75 3.61 9.28 -7.77
C TYR A 75 2.28 9.77 -8.36
N HIS A 76 1.45 10.49 -7.62
CA HIS A 76 0.30 11.19 -8.20
C HIS A 76 0.73 12.33 -9.14
N GLU A 77 1.93 12.89 -8.95
CA GLU A 77 2.44 14.05 -9.69
C GLU A 77 3.69 13.75 -10.53
N PHE A 78 4.46 12.74 -10.18
CA PHE A 78 5.78 12.50 -10.76
C PHE A 78 5.88 11.10 -11.36
N ASP A 79 6.44 11.02 -12.57
CA ASP A 79 6.59 9.79 -13.35
C ASP A 79 7.93 9.06 -13.16
N LYS A 80 8.82 9.61 -12.31
CA LYS A 80 10.15 9.06 -12.02
C LYS A 80 10.39 8.96 -10.52
N LYS A 81 11.25 8.02 -10.13
CA LYS A 81 11.73 7.94 -8.74
C LYS A 81 12.35 9.26 -8.28
N PRO A 82 12.16 9.63 -7.00
CA PRO A 82 12.91 10.74 -6.42
C PRO A 82 14.42 10.49 -6.52
N VAL A 83 15.16 11.57 -6.72
CA VAL A 83 16.63 11.53 -6.63
C VAL A 83 17.03 11.60 -5.17
N ASP A 84 17.79 10.62 -4.68
CA ASP A 84 18.16 10.45 -3.27
C ASP A 84 18.83 11.69 -2.66
N GLU A 85 19.73 12.35 -3.42
CA GLU A 85 20.38 13.59 -2.99
C GLU A 85 19.40 14.74 -2.78
N ASN A 86 18.28 14.75 -3.51
CA ASN A 86 17.24 15.75 -3.32
C ASN A 86 16.42 15.46 -2.06
N VAL A 87 16.06 14.19 -1.84
CA VAL A 87 15.30 13.79 -0.64
C VAL A 87 16.10 14.07 0.63
N LYS A 88 17.39 13.79 0.64
CA LYS A 88 18.31 14.04 1.80
C LYS A 88 18.44 15.50 2.23
N ARG A 89 17.98 16.45 1.41
CA ARG A 89 17.95 17.87 1.79
C ARG A 89 16.79 18.22 2.73
N TYR A 90 15.84 17.31 2.91
CA TYR A 90 14.66 17.49 3.75
C TYR A 90 14.77 16.62 5.01
N SER A 91 14.08 17.03 6.06
CA SER A 91 14.11 16.33 7.35
C SER A 91 13.35 14.99 7.34
N SER A 92 12.46 14.79 6.36
CA SER A 92 11.68 13.56 6.19
C SER A 92 11.15 13.44 4.76
N MET A 93 10.74 12.23 4.37
CA MET A 93 10.07 11.99 3.09
C MET A 93 8.76 12.79 2.97
N LYS A 94 8.02 12.94 4.06
CA LYS A 94 6.81 13.78 4.11
C LYS A 94 7.12 15.22 3.75
N ASN A 95 8.13 15.81 4.38
CA ASN A 95 8.53 17.20 4.08
C ASN A 95 9.05 17.36 2.65
N PHE A 96 9.74 16.35 2.12
CA PHE A 96 10.14 16.35 0.71
C PHE A 96 8.92 16.39 -0.20
N VAL A 97 7.96 15.47 -0.03
CA VAL A 97 6.76 15.38 -0.88
C VAL A 97 5.90 16.63 -0.79
N ASP A 98 5.68 17.16 0.41
CA ASP A 98 4.92 18.41 0.63
C ASP A 98 5.55 19.61 -0.09
N ASN A 99 6.89 19.65 -0.20
CA ASN A 99 7.58 20.72 -0.91
C ASN A 99 7.62 20.50 -2.43
N MET A 100 7.65 19.25 -2.89
CA MET A 100 7.69 18.93 -4.32
C MET A 100 6.32 19.11 -4.98
N ILE A 101 5.23 18.84 -4.27
CA ILE A 101 3.87 19.02 -4.78
C ILE A 101 3.44 20.48 -4.52
N PRO A 102 3.17 21.30 -5.55
CA PRO A 102 2.77 22.68 -5.37
C PRO A 102 1.50 22.82 -4.50
N GLY A 103 1.64 23.46 -3.34
CA GLY A 103 0.56 23.59 -2.36
C GLY A 103 0.37 22.38 -1.44
N GLY A 104 1.26 21.39 -1.50
CA GLY A 104 1.18 20.15 -0.74
C GLY A 104 0.14 19.15 -1.31
N PHE A 105 0.10 17.94 -0.75
CA PHE A 105 -0.87 16.93 -1.16
C PHE A 105 -2.28 17.28 -0.62
N ASP A 106 -3.22 17.59 -1.50
CA ASP A 106 -4.63 17.85 -1.15
C ASP A 106 -5.46 16.56 -1.36
N SER A 107 -5.87 15.93 -0.27
CA SER A 107 -6.66 14.68 -0.28
C SER A 107 -8.04 14.81 -0.93
N ARG A 108 -8.49 16.01 -1.28
CA ARG A 108 -9.76 16.25 -1.97
C ARG A 108 -9.60 16.33 -3.50
N LYS A 109 -8.37 16.58 -3.99
CA LYS A 109 -8.08 16.83 -5.41
C LYS A 109 -7.17 15.77 -6.02
N HIS A 110 -6.10 15.41 -5.28
CA HIS A 110 -5.09 14.48 -5.82
C HIS A 110 -5.61 13.05 -6.02
N PRO A 111 -6.61 12.52 -5.26
CA PRO A 111 -7.19 11.21 -5.56
C PRO A 111 -7.76 11.08 -6.98
N ALA A 112 -8.19 12.17 -7.61
CA ALA A 112 -8.58 12.17 -9.02
C ALA A 112 -7.42 11.78 -9.98
N LYS A 113 -6.16 11.83 -9.52
CA LYS A 113 -4.96 11.41 -10.26
C LYS A 113 -4.50 9.98 -9.91
N ILE A 114 -5.36 9.17 -9.31
CA ILE A 114 -5.03 7.79 -8.91
C ILE A 114 -4.55 6.94 -10.10
N ASP A 115 -5.09 7.17 -11.30
CA ASP A 115 -4.64 6.50 -12.52
C ASP A 115 -3.17 6.82 -12.83
N SER A 116 -2.81 8.11 -12.76
CA SER A 116 -1.41 8.54 -12.89
C SER A 116 -0.52 7.90 -11.82
N ALA A 117 -0.97 7.87 -10.57
CA ALA A 117 -0.21 7.25 -9.48
C ALA A 117 0.00 5.74 -9.69
N ILE A 118 -1.03 5.02 -10.16
CA ILE A 118 -0.93 3.61 -10.51
C ILE A 118 0.12 3.38 -11.61
N ASN A 119 0.05 4.16 -12.68
CA ASN A 119 0.95 4.03 -13.82
C ASN A 119 2.39 4.38 -13.44
N ASN A 120 2.59 5.51 -12.77
CA ASN A 120 3.91 6.00 -12.37
C ASN A 120 4.57 5.06 -11.35
N ALA A 121 3.85 4.66 -10.30
CA ALA A 121 4.38 3.73 -9.31
C ALA A 121 4.68 2.36 -9.90
N SER A 122 3.81 1.84 -10.78
CA SER A 122 4.01 0.55 -11.45
C SER A 122 5.24 0.57 -12.37
N ALA A 123 5.45 1.67 -13.12
CA ALA A 123 6.58 1.83 -14.03
C ALA A 123 7.93 1.95 -13.29
N ASN A 124 7.92 2.45 -12.06
CA ASN A 124 9.10 2.66 -11.22
C ASN A 124 9.26 1.59 -10.12
N TYR A 125 8.39 0.58 -10.10
CA TYR A 125 8.45 -0.46 -9.09
C TYR A 125 9.63 -1.38 -9.32
N GLU A 126 10.40 -1.57 -8.28
CA GLU A 126 11.46 -2.56 -8.20
C GLU A 126 11.38 -3.25 -6.85
N GLU A 127 11.73 -4.54 -6.83
CA GLU A 127 11.74 -5.33 -5.60
C GLU A 127 13.03 -6.13 -5.44
N CYS A 128 13.37 -6.42 -4.21
CA CYS A 128 14.48 -7.28 -3.83
C CYS A 128 14.06 -8.14 -2.63
N ASN A 129 14.19 -9.46 -2.75
CA ASN A 129 13.79 -10.41 -1.70
C ASN A 129 12.33 -10.21 -1.23
N ASP A 130 11.40 -10.14 -2.17
CA ASP A 130 9.96 -9.95 -1.94
C ASP A 130 9.60 -8.65 -1.18
N ALA A 131 10.46 -7.63 -1.24
CA ALA A 131 10.22 -6.33 -0.64
C ALA A 131 10.52 -5.20 -1.63
N PRO A 132 9.76 -4.08 -1.62
CA PRO A 132 10.04 -2.94 -2.47
C PRO A 132 11.39 -2.31 -2.11
N VAL A 133 12.20 -1.99 -3.13
CA VAL A 133 13.44 -1.23 -2.93
C VAL A 133 13.12 0.23 -2.60
N LEU A 134 14.13 1.00 -2.20
CA LEU A 134 13.97 2.42 -1.87
C LEU A 134 13.22 3.19 -2.97
N TYR A 135 12.25 3.99 -2.57
CA TYR A 135 11.33 4.75 -3.43
C TYR A 135 10.42 3.90 -4.33
N SER A 136 10.17 2.65 -3.95
CA SER A 136 9.15 1.80 -4.54
C SER A 136 7.97 1.60 -3.56
N THR A 137 6.78 1.39 -4.11
CA THR A 137 5.57 1.12 -3.32
C THR A 137 4.71 0.08 -4.00
N GLU A 138 4.08 -0.80 -3.23
CA GLU A 138 3.12 -1.79 -3.72
C GLU A 138 1.68 -1.24 -3.74
N VAL A 139 1.45 0.00 -3.29
CA VAL A 139 0.10 0.59 -3.21
C VAL A 139 -0.58 0.67 -4.58
N PHE A 140 0.19 0.74 -5.68
CA PHE A 140 -0.38 0.64 -7.02
C PHE A 140 -1.12 -0.69 -7.28
N LYS A 141 -0.75 -1.78 -6.60
CA LYS A 141 -1.45 -3.08 -6.72
C LYS A 141 -2.87 -2.96 -6.15
N LEU A 142 -3.00 -2.37 -4.94
CA LEU A 142 -4.30 -2.02 -4.36
C LEU A 142 -5.05 -1.01 -5.24
N GLY A 143 -4.35 0.02 -5.70
CA GLY A 143 -4.91 1.02 -6.63
C GLY A 143 -5.56 0.38 -7.85
N LYS A 144 -4.90 -0.61 -8.49
CA LYS A 144 -5.47 -1.35 -9.63
C LYS A 144 -6.74 -2.12 -9.29
N VAL A 145 -6.87 -2.60 -8.06
CA VAL A 145 -8.09 -3.32 -7.60
C VAL A 145 -9.24 -2.36 -7.39
N ILE A 146 -9.01 -1.20 -6.77
CA ILE A 146 -10.10 -0.26 -6.44
C ILE A 146 -10.47 0.69 -7.58
N TYR A 147 -9.52 1.00 -8.48
CA TYR A 147 -9.74 1.98 -9.55
C TYR A 147 -10.97 1.72 -10.43
N PRO A 148 -11.26 0.47 -10.87
CA PRO A 148 -12.47 0.19 -11.66
C PRO A 148 -13.78 0.59 -10.97
N PHE A 149 -13.81 0.62 -9.65
CA PHE A 149 -15.01 0.96 -8.86
C PHE A 149 -15.18 2.47 -8.62
N VAL A 150 -14.09 3.23 -8.69
CA VAL A 150 -14.10 4.66 -8.33
C VAL A 150 -13.90 5.60 -9.52
N LYS A 151 -13.40 5.11 -10.65
CA LYS A 151 -13.03 5.94 -11.82
C LYS A 151 -14.15 6.84 -12.37
N ASP A 152 -15.41 6.41 -12.21
CA ASP A 152 -16.57 7.15 -12.73
C ASP A 152 -17.09 8.21 -11.74
N VAL A 153 -16.51 8.29 -10.54
CA VAL A 153 -16.87 9.27 -9.49
C VAL A 153 -15.71 10.19 -9.08
N LEU A 154 -14.53 10.00 -9.66
CA LEU A 154 -13.34 10.84 -9.51
C LEU A 154 -13.30 11.92 -10.59
#